data_0d13b00b61a54a369284edcf7b61c9dc
#
_entry.id   0d13b00b61a54a369284edcf7b61c9dc
#
_cell.length_a   1.000
_cell.length_b   1.000
_cell.length_c   1.000
_cell.angle_alpha   90.00
_cell.angle_beta   90.00
_cell.angle_gamma   90.00
#
_symmetry.space_group_name_H-M   'P 1'
#
loop_
_entity.id
_entity.type
_entity.pdbx_description
1 polymer ?
#
loop_
_entity_poly.entity_id
_entity_poly.type
_entity_poly.pdbx_seq_one_letter_code
_entity_poly.pdbx_strand_id
1 'polypeptide(L)'
;VAFCIGFLEPYALIKTSTTWYWFIYGYIIWEFAHFIYHFLAHKVRLFWCLHATHHSPEEMNLSVSHAHFFLEAPYADFIRTSICIIMGVNPVMLFTIMFIDGTYGAFIHVGENLVKDARFGFLNKIMLTPSHHRVHHARNPLYLDTNYCNLLSIWDRIFGTYQEEDINMDIDYGITRQINS
;
A
#
# COMPACT_ATOMS: atom_id res chain seq x y z
N VAL A 1 15.16 6.03 -5.74
CA VAL A 1 14.38 6.99 -6.56
C VAL A 1 15.28 7.68 -7.58
N ALA A 2 16.30 8.48 -7.19
CA ALA A 2 17.13 9.24 -8.12
C ALA A 2 17.81 8.37 -9.21
N PHE A 3 18.29 7.18 -8.85
CA PHE A 3 18.84 6.22 -9.81
C PHE A 3 17.80 5.80 -10.86
N CYS A 4 16.59 5.45 -10.44
CA CYS A 4 15.52 5.06 -11.36
C CYS A 4 15.17 6.20 -12.32
N ILE A 5 15.09 7.44 -11.82
CA ILE A 5 14.82 8.61 -12.66
C ILE A 5 15.91 8.74 -13.72
N GLY A 6 17.19 8.83 -13.32
CA GLY A 6 18.28 9.07 -14.27
C GLY A 6 18.46 7.96 -15.32
N PHE A 7 18.14 6.71 -14.96
CA PHE A 7 18.34 5.57 -15.84
C PHE A 7 17.10 5.27 -16.73
N LEU A 8 15.90 5.39 -16.17
CA LEU A 8 14.66 4.95 -16.84
C LEU A 8 13.91 6.06 -17.56
N GLU A 9 14.09 7.34 -17.19
CA GLU A 9 13.39 8.46 -17.81
C GLU A 9 13.53 8.50 -19.36
N PRO A 10 14.70 8.18 -19.97
CA PRO A 10 14.83 8.12 -21.42
C PRO A 10 13.92 7.08 -22.09
N TYR A 11 13.46 6.08 -21.36
CA TYR A 11 12.59 4.99 -21.84
C TYR A 11 11.13 5.18 -21.48
N ALA A 12 10.76 6.35 -20.95
CA ALA A 12 9.38 6.65 -20.58
C ALA A 12 8.45 6.58 -21.80
N LEU A 13 7.32 5.88 -21.65
CA LEU A 13 6.34 5.65 -22.72
C LEU A 13 5.65 6.94 -23.15
N ILE A 14 5.46 7.86 -22.23
CA ILE A 14 4.89 9.20 -22.46
C ILE A 14 5.68 10.23 -21.66
N LYS A 15 5.47 11.51 -21.96
CA LYS A 15 6.02 12.62 -21.16
C LYS A 15 4.87 13.41 -20.55
N THR A 16 4.79 13.40 -19.23
CA THR A 16 3.80 14.18 -18.51
C THR A 16 4.37 15.49 -17.98
N SER A 17 3.51 16.44 -17.65
CA SER A 17 3.86 17.71 -17.01
C SER A 17 3.28 17.76 -15.59
N THR A 18 3.49 18.88 -14.88
CA THR A 18 3.00 19.09 -13.52
C THR A 18 1.58 19.68 -13.45
N THR A 19 0.75 19.46 -14.47
CA THR A 19 -0.64 19.93 -14.48
C THR A 19 -1.58 18.98 -13.72
N TRP A 20 -2.70 19.50 -13.25
CA TRP A 20 -3.61 18.76 -12.35
C TRP A 20 -4.14 17.43 -12.92
N TYR A 21 -4.42 17.35 -14.23
CA TYR A 21 -4.89 16.11 -14.87
C TYR A 21 -3.78 15.05 -14.96
N TRP A 22 -2.52 15.47 -15.14
CA TRP A 22 -1.39 14.55 -15.06
C TRP A 22 -1.10 14.11 -13.62
N PHE A 23 -1.50 14.93 -12.62
CA PHE A 23 -1.46 14.48 -11.22
C PHE A 23 -2.43 13.32 -10.98
N ILE A 24 -3.66 13.40 -11.49
CA ILE A 24 -4.64 12.29 -11.39
C ILE A 24 -4.09 11.03 -12.06
N TYR A 25 -3.57 11.15 -13.29
CA TYR A 25 -2.91 10.05 -13.99
C TYR A 25 -1.76 9.47 -13.17
N GLY A 26 -0.84 10.30 -12.70
CA GLY A 26 0.32 9.88 -11.91
C GLY A 26 -0.08 9.18 -10.62
N TYR A 27 -1.14 9.65 -9.97
CA TYR A 27 -1.65 9.01 -8.75
C TYR A 27 -2.24 7.62 -9.03
N ILE A 28 -2.99 7.44 -10.12
CA ILE A 28 -3.52 6.13 -10.54
C ILE A 28 -2.37 5.17 -10.86
N ILE A 29 -1.32 5.64 -11.54
CA ILE A 29 -0.13 4.81 -11.84
C ILE A 29 0.65 4.48 -10.56
N TRP A 30 0.77 5.42 -9.63
CA TRP A 30 1.41 5.18 -8.33
C TRP A 30 0.68 4.09 -7.54
N GLU A 31 -0.65 4.17 -7.45
CA GLU A 31 -1.48 3.14 -6.79
C GLU A 31 -1.32 1.78 -7.47
N PHE A 32 -1.24 1.74 -8.81
CA PHE A 32 -0.93 0.50 -9.53
C PHE A 32 0.45 -0.05 -9.15
N ALA A 33 1.46 0.80 -9.13
CA ALA A 33 2.82 0.42 -8.75
C ALA A 33 2.89 -0.05 -7.29
N HIS A 34 2.14 0.61 -6.40
CA HIS A 34 2.00 0.20 -5.00
C HIS A 34 1.30 -1.16 -4.90
N PHE A 35 0.19 -1.36 -5.59
CA PHE A 35 -0.50 -2.65 -5.66
C PHE A 35 0.44 -3.77 -6.11
N ILE A 36 1.20 -3.58 -7.19
CA ILE A 36 2.16 -4.59 -7.69
C ILE A 36 3.23 -4.91 -6.66
N TYR A 37 3.86 -3.88 -6.08
CA TYR A 37 4.84 -4.07 -5.02
C TYR A 37 4.26 -4.88 -3.86
N HIS A 38 3.11 -4.47 -3.35
CA HIS A 38 2.48 -5.03 -2.17
C HIS A 38 1.96 -6.46 -2.41
N PHE A 39 1.34 -6.70 -3.56
CA PHE A 39 0.96 -8.04 -4.01
C PHE A 39 2.17 -8.98 -4.07
N LEU A 40 3.29 -8.54 -4.67
CA LEU A 40 4.52 -9.32 -4.71
C LEU A 40 5.10 -9.55 -3.30
N ALA A 41 4.99 -8.58 -2.41
CA ALA A 41 5.41 -8.70 -1.01
C ALA A 41 4.68 -9.83 -0.28
N HIS A 42 3.41 -10.07 -0.59
CA HIS A 42 2.64 -11.17 -0.02
C HIS A 42 2.79 -12.51 -0.77
N LYS A 43 2.93 -12.47 -2.09
CA LYS A 43 2.91 -13.71 -2.93
C LYS A 43 4.28 -14.31 -3.18
N VAL A 44 5.34 -13.53 -3.10
CA VAL A 44 6.70 -14.01 -3.33
C VAL A 44 7.41 -14.21 -1.99
N ARG A 45 7.77 -15.46 -1.68
CA ARG A 45 8.34 -15.84 -0.37
C ARG A 45 9.53 -14.96 0.07
N LEU A 46 10.41 -14.60 -0.86
CA LEU A 46 11.55 -13.74 -0.56
C LEU A 46 11.10 -12.35 -0.07
N PHE A 47 10.13 -11.74 -0.74
CA PHE A 47 9.60 -10.43 -0.38
C PHE A 47 8.75 -10.49 0.88
N TRP A 48 7.99 -11.59 1.06
CA TRP A 48 7.28 -11.83 2.31
C TRP A 48 8.22 -11.87 3.52
N CYS A 49 9.41 -12.48 3.42
CA CYS A 49 10.39 -12.48 4.50
C CYS A 49 10.81 -11.06 4.94
N LEU A 50 10.73 -10.07 4.04
CA LEU A 50 11.00 -8.67 4.37
C LEU A 50 9.74 -7.98 4.91
N HIS A 51 8.59 -8.23 4.29
CA HIS A 51 7.31 -7.60 4.61
C HIS A 51 6.62 -8.17 5.87
N ALA A 52 6.90 -9.42 6.24
CA ALA A 52 6.34 -10.06 7.42
C ALA A 52 6.65 -9.31 8.73
N THR A 53 7.73 -8.53 8.79
CA THR A 53 8.02 -7.64 9.92
C THR A 53 6.90 -6.61 10.11
N HIS A 54 6.35 -6.10 9.00
CA HIS A 54 5.24 -5.15 9.00
C HIS A 54 3.93 -5.79 9.50
N HIS A 55 3.69 -7.06 9.18
CA HIS A 55 2.51 -7.82 9.61
C HIS A 55 2.67 -8.50 10.97
N SER A 56 3.85 -8.45 11.61
CA SER A 56 4.09 -9.15 12.87
C SER A 56 3.46 -8.52 14.12
N PRO A 57 3.13 -7.21 14.19
CA PRO A 57 2.45 -6.66 15.35
C PRO A 57 1.08 -7.32 15.59
N GLU A 58 0.77 -7.58 16.86
CA GLU A 58 -0.50 -8.18 17.30
C GLU A 58 -1.55 -7.12 17.68
N GLU A 59 -1.23 -5.86 17.50
CA GLU A 59 -2.12 -4.71 17.69
C GLU A 59 -1.91 -3.68 16.60
N MET A 60 -2.99 -3.09 16.10
CA MET A 60 -2.93 -2.01 15.13
C MET A 60 -2.75 -0.66 15.82
N ASN A 61 -1.75 0.09 15.40
CA ASN A 61 -1.51 1.47 15.83
C ASN A 61 -0.58 2.19 14.86
N LEU A 62 -0.46 3.52 14.99
CA LEU A 62 0.32 4.34 14.06
C LEU A 62 1.80 3.95 13.95
N SER A 63 2.40 3.29 14.97
CA SER A 63 3.80 2.87 14.90
C SER A 63 4.01 1.68 13.96
N VAL A 64 2.96 0.91 13.67
CA VAL A 64 3.00 -0.21 12.70
C VAL A 64 3.39 0.30 11.32
N SER A 65 2.99 1.52 10.93
CA SER A 65 3.38 2.14 9.65
C SER A 65 4.90 2.28 9.47
N HIS A 66 5.68 2.20 10.55
CA HIS A 66 7.14 2.26 10.53
C HIS A 66 7.82 0.93 10.86
N ALA A 67 7.05 -0.12 11.15
CA ALA A 67 7.54 -1.45 11.48
C ALA A 67 7.92 -2.21 10.20
N HIS A 68 8.99 -1.81 9.54
CA HIS A 68 9.49 -2.43 8.31
C HIS A 68 10.90 -2.97 8.49
N PHE A 69 11.19 -4.07 7.80
CA PHE A 69 12.57 -4.52 7.68
C PHE A 69 13.38 -3.53 6.81
N PHE A 70 14.60 -3.20 7.21
CA PHE A 70 15.36 -2.10 6.61
C PHE A 70 15.63 -2.24 5.09
N LEU A 71 15.61 -3.46 4.54
CA LEU A 71 15.75 -3.70 3.10
C LEU A 71 14.43 -3.57 2.34
N GLU A 72 13.30 -3.50 3.01
CA GLU A 72 12.01 -3.43 2.34
C GLU A 72 11.82 -2.10 1.60
N ALA A 73 12.06 -0.98 2.25
CA ALA A 73 11.89 0.34 1.64
C ALA A 73 12.71 0.51 0.33
N PRO A 74 14.01 0.13 0.26
CA PRO A 74 14.78 0.20 -0.97
C PRO A 74 14.16 -0.57 -2.15
N TYR A 75 13.72 -1.82 -1.96
CA TYR A 75 13.14 -2.58 -3.06
C TYR A 75 11.73 -2.11 -3.42
N ALA A 76 10.94 -1.74 -2.44
CA ALA A 76 9.61 -1.17 -2.64
C ALA A 76 9.67 0.11 -3.47
N ASP A 77 10.57 1.02 -3.10
CA ASP A 77 10.80 2.27 -3.85
C ASP A 77 11.36 2.00 -5.24
N PHE A 78 12.23 1.00 -5.38
CA PHE A 78 12.74 0.61 -6.70
C PHE A 78 11.61 0.16 -7.63
N ILE A 79 10.75 -0.75 -7.19
CA ILE A 79 9.61 -1.25 -7.99
C ILE A 79 8.64 -0.10 -8.33
N ARG A 80 8.17 0.62 -7.31
CA ARG A 80 7.17 1.68 -7.48
C ARG A 80 7.66 2.81 -8.39
N THR A 81 8.88 3.30 -8.11
CA THR A 81 9.48 4.38 -8.91
C THR A 81 9.75 3.93 -10.34
N SER A 82 10.25 2.71 -10.56
CA SER A 82 10.55 2.20 -11.90
C SER A 82 9.29 2.15 -12.77
N ILE A 83 8.19 1.62 -12.24
CA ILE A 83 6.90 1.58 -12.94
C ILE A 83 6.45 3.00 -13.26
N CYS A 84 6.46 3.92 -12.30
CA CYS A 84 6.01 5.30 -12.49
C CYS A 84 6.85 6.04 -13.55
N ILE A 85 8.17 5.91 -13.53
CA ILE A 85 9.05 6.57 -14.50
C ILE A 85 8.86 5.98 -15.91
N ILE A 86 8.78 4.67 -16.06
CA ILE A 86 8.50 4.02 -17.34
C ILE A 86 7.14 4.47 -17.90
N MET A 87 6.12 4.58 -17.03
CA MET A 87 4.81 5.10 -17.41
C MET A 87 4.80 6.62 -17.63
N GLY A 88 5.93 7.29 -17.46
CA GLY A 88 6.13 8.70 -17.78
C GLY A 88 5.61 9.68 -16.75
N VAL A 89 5.43 9.26 -15.50
CA VAL A 89 5.06 10.17 -14.40
C VAL A 89 6.21 11.17 -14.16
N ASN A 90 5.88 12.47 -14.19
CA ASN A 90 6.86 13.52 -13.97
C ASN A 90 7.53 13.38 -12.60
N PRO A 91 8.88 13.43 -12.49
CA PRO A 91 9.60 13.23 -11.23
C PRO A 91 9.19 14.18 -10.10
N VAL A 92 8.92 15.46 -10.39
CA VAL A 92 8.49 16.44 -9.36
C VAL A 92 7.11 16.04 -8.82
N MET A 93 6.22 15.65 -9.72
CA MET A 93 4.88 15.18 -9.36
C MET A 93 4.96 13.87 -8.56
N LEU A 94 5.85 12.96 -8.95
CA LEU A 94 6.06 11.69 -8.25
C LEU A 94 6.44 11.91 -6.77
N PHE A 95 7.35 12.85 -6.47
CA PHE A 95 7.67 13.19 -5.07
C PHE A 95 6.48 13.72 -4.30
N THR A 96 5.63 14.56 -4.94
CA THR A 96 4.40 15.06 -4.30
C THR A 96 3.43 13.92 -4.00
N ILE A 97 3.26 12.99 -4.95
CA ILE A 97 2.41 11.81 -4.79
C ILE A 97 2.95 10.93 -3.65
N MET A 98 4.24 10.64 -3.63
CA MET A 98 4.89 9.85 -2.57
C MET A 98 4.67 10.45 -1.18
N PHE A 99 4.74 11.77 -1.07
CA PHE A 99 4.48 12.46 0.21
C PHE A 99 3.03 12.32 0.67
N ILE A 100 2.07 12.54 -0.24
CA ILE A 100 0.63 12.39 0.07
C ILE A 100 0.32 10.94 0.44
N ASP A 101 0.78 10.01 -0.37
CA ASP A 101 0.56 8.57 -0.20
C ASP A 101 1.19 8.04 1.09
N GLY A 102 2.42 8.43 1.40
CA GLY A 102 3.09 8.04 2.65
C GLY A 102 2.39 8.60 3.90
N THR A 103 1.86 9.84 3.82
CA THR A 103 1.08 10.45 4.90
C THR A 103 -0.24 9.68 5.11
N TYR A 104 -0.92 9.35 4.02
CA TYR A 104 -2.14 8.55 4.08
C TYR A 104 -1.87 7.13 4.58
N GLY A 105 -0.80 6.49 4.10
CA GLY A 105 -0.37 5.17 4.54
C GLY A 105 -0.09 5.11 6.05
N ALA A 106 0.52 6.16 6.62
CA ALA A 106 0.66 6.25 8.07
C ALA A 106 -0.71 6.37 8.77
N PHE A 107 -1.62 7.20 8.23
CA PHE A 107 -2.95 7.39 8.80
C PHE A 107 -3.81 6.13 8.80
N ILE A 108 -3.78 5.29 7.75
CA ILE A 108 -4.64 4.10 7.70
C ILE A 108 -4.25 3.01 8.73
N HIS A 109 -3.07 3.13 9.36
CA HIS A 109 -2.66 2.27 10.48
C HIS A 109 -3.26 2.68 11.84
N VAL A 110 -4.20 3.65 11.86
CA VAL A 110 -4.86 4.03 13.11
C VAL A 110 -5.62 2.85 13.73
N GLY A 111 -5.31 2.57 14.99
CA GLY A 111 -5.94 1.47 15.74
C GLY A 111 -7.36 1.76 16.22
N GLU A 112 -8.08 0.70 16.61
CA GLU A 112 -9.45 0.77 17.13
C GLU A 112 -9.54 1.63 18.39
N ASN A 113 -8.45 1.72 19.16
CA ASN A 113 -8.36 2.53 20.38
C ASN A 113 -8.56 4.02 20.12
N LEU A 114 -8.18 4.51 18.92
CA LEU A 114 -8.32 5.92 18.52
C LEU A 114 -9.56 6.14 17.65
N VAL A 115 -9.84 5.23 16.73
CA VAL A 115 -10.97 5.32 15.81
C VAL A 115 -11.65 3.95 15.73
N LYS A 116 -12.72 3.76 16.50
CA LYS A 116 -13.43 2.47 16.61
C LYS A 116 -14.05 2.07 15.27
N ASP A 117 -14.86 2.94 14.68
CA ASP A 117 -15.37 2.76 13.32
C ASP A 117 -14.55 3.62 12.37
N ALA A 118 -13.69 2.98 11.62
CA ALA A 118 -12.75 3.62 10.71
C ALA A 118 -13.25 3.59 9.25
N ARG A 119 -14.56 3.53 9.07
CA ARG A 119 -15.23 3.58 7.77
C ARG A 119 -15.63 5.01 7.43
N PHE A 120 -15.54 5.35 6.14
CA PHE A 120 -15.86 6.69 5.65
C PHE A 120 -17.16 6.72 4.84
N GLY A 121 -18.11 5.85 5.16
CA GLY A 121 -19.39 5.77 4.49
C GLY A 121 -19.27 5.56 2.97
N PHE A 122 -19.81 6.47 2.16
CA PHE A 122 -19.75 6.35 0.70
C PHE A 122 -18.32 6.27 0.15
N LEU A 123 -17.36 6.92 0.80
CA LEU A 123 -15.95 6.92 0.34
C LEU A 123 -15.30 5.54 0.39
N ASN A 124 -15.79 4.60 1.20
CA ASN A 124 -15.34 3.20 1.19
C ASN A 124 -15.44 2.53 -0.18
N LYS A 125 -16.31 3.04 -1.06
CA LYS A 125 -16.46 2.51 -2.42
C LYS A 125 -15.30 2.87 -3.33
N ILE A 126 -14.50 3.88 -2.98
CA ILE A 126 -13.45 4.46 -3.82
C ILE A 126 -12.09 4.35 -3.12
N MET A 127 -12.07 4.49 -1.80
CA MET A 127 -10.86 4.58 -0.99
C MET A 127 -10.73 3.35 -0.09
N LEU A 128 -9.49 2.95 0.16
CA LEU A 128 -9.17 2.11 1.31
C LEU A 128 -9.13 2.99 2.56
N THR A 129 -9.84 2.56 3.58
CA THR A 129 -9.92 3.27 4.87
C THR A 129 -9.15 2.48 5.93
N PRO A 130 -8.94 3.01 7.13
CA PRO A 130 -8.31 2.24 8.20
C PRO A 130 -9.00 0.89 8.47
N SER A 131 -10.33 0.79 8.32
CA SER A 131 -11.05 -0.48 8.41
C SER A 131 -10.55 -1.51 7.39
N HIS A 132 -10.38 -1.12 6.12
CA HIS A 132 -9.85 -2.01 5.07
C HIS A 132 -8.39 -2.40 5.34
N HIS A 133 -7.59 -1.49 5.89
CA HIS A 133 -6.19 -1.77 6.20
C HIS A 133 -6.03 -2.68 7.42
N ARG A 134 -6.94 -2.60 8.38
CA ARG A 134 -7.06 -3.59 9.48
C ARG A 134 -7.35 -4.99 8.95
N VAL A 135 -8.28 -5.11 7.99
CA VAL A 135 -8.54 -6.37 7.26
C VAL A 135 -7.27 -6.88 6.60
N HIS A 136 -6.50 -6.00 5.93
CA HIS A 136 -5.24 -6.37 5.30
C HIS A 136 -4.21 -6.94 6.29
N HIS A 137 -4.11 -6.36 7.49
CA HIS A 137 -3.21 -6.83 8.56
C HIS A 137 -3.73 -8.03 9.34
N ALA A 138 -4.97 -8.46 9.08
CA ALA A 138 -5.58 -9.55 9.80
C ALA A 138 -5.04 -10.92 9.36
N ARG A 139 -4.87 -11.83 10.33
CA ARG A 139 -4.54 -13.25 10.08
C ARG A 139 -5.76 -14.16 9.98
N ASN A 140 -6.97 -13.62 10.08
CA ASN A 140 -8.21 -14.37 9.87
C ASN A 140 -8.22 -14.96 8.46
N PRO A 141 -8.62 -16.23 8.25
CA PRO A 141 -8.57 -16.88 6.94
C PRO A 141 -9.34 -16.15 5.84
N LEU A 142 -10.44 -15.46 6.19
CA LEU A 142 -11.24 -14.66 5.24
C LEU A 142 -10.48 -13.44 4.70
N TYR A 143 -9.55 -12.90 5.46
CA TYR A 143 -8.88 -11.63 5.22
C TYR A 143 -7.48 -11.78 4.63
N LEU A 144 -6.96 -13.01 4.57
CA LEU A 144 -5.63 -13.24 4.03
C LEU A 144 -5.53 -12.80 2.58
N ASP A 145 -4.45 -12.10 2.25
CA ASP A 145 -4.13 -11.71 0.89
C ASP A 145 -5.14 -10.76 0.24
N THR A 146 -5.63 -9.78 0.98
CA THR A 146 -6.62 -8.78 0.52
C THR A 146 -6.13 -7.35 0.71
N ASN A 147 -6.72 -6.38 0.01
CA ASN A 147 -6.54 -4.92 0.17
C ASN A 147 -5.09 -4.43 0.04
N TYR A 148 -4.49 -4.65 -1.12
CA TYR A 148 -3.09 -4.28 -1.38
C TYR A 148 -2.85 -2.82 -1.78
N CYS A 149 -3.88 -2.08 -2.18
CA CYS A 149 -3.76 -0.64 -2.46
C CYS A 149 -3.52 0.17 -1.19
N ASN A 150 -3.17 1.46 -1.34
CA ASN A 150 -3.00 2.37 -0.20
C ASN A 150 -4.19 3.32 -0.04
N LEU A 151 -4.41 4.24 -0.99
CA LEU A 151 -5.50 5.20 -0.94
C LEU A 151 -6.71 4.78 -1.78
N LEU A 152 -6.51 4.44 -3.05
CA LEU A 152 -7.60 4.12 -3.98
C LEU A 152 -7.79 2.60 -4.08
N SER A 153 -9.00 2.11 -3.82
CA SER A 153 -9.32 0.68 -3.89
C SER A 153 -9.48 0.13 -5.32
N ILE A 154 -9.17 0.93 -6.33
CA ILE A 154 -9.47 0.60 -7.74
C ILE A 154 -8.79 -0.70 -8.21
N TRP A 155 -7.52 -0.89 -7.87
CA TRP A 155 -6.75 -2.05 -8.32
C TRP A 155 -7.15 -3.31 -7.55
N ASP A 156 -7.43 -3.21 -6.25
CA ASP A 156 -8.00 -4.32 -5.48
C ASP A 156 -9.34 -4.79 -6.05
N ARG A 157 -10.18 -3.85 -6.50
CA ARG A 157 -11.46 -4.19 -7.13
C ARG A 157 -11.29 -4.84 -8.50
N ILE A 158 -10.37 -4.33 -9.33
CA ILE A 158 -10.09 -4.87 -10.67
C ILE A 158 -9.50 -6.28 -10.56
N PHE A 159 -8.61 -6.53 -9.60
CA PHE A 159 -7.93 -7.83 -9.44
C PHE A 159 -8.63 -8.77 -8.45
N GLY A 160 -9.75 -8.36 -7.86
CA GLY A 160 -10.57 -9.22 -6.99
C GLY A 160 -9.96 -9.46 -5.61
N THR A 161 -9.12 -8.55 -5.13
CA THR A 161 -8.49 -8.61 -3.80
C THR A 161 -9.14 -7.67 -2.79
N TYR A 162 -10.19 -6.95 -3.16
CA TYR A 162 -10.91 -6.05 -2.27
C TYR A 162 -11.78 -6.83 -1.28
N GLN A 163 -11.64 -6.52 0.00
CA GLN A 163 -12.41 -7.12 1.09
C GLN A 163 -12.81 -6.07 2.12
N GLU A 164 -14.09 -6.03 2.46
CA GLU A 164 -14.61 -5.21 3.57
C GLU A 164 -14.48 -5.95 4.91
N GLU A 165 -14.39 -5.19 5.98
CA GLU A 165 -14.43 -5.70 7.34
C GLU A 165 -15.85 -6.18 7.70
N ASP A 166 -15.99 -7.43 8.15
CA ASP A 166 -17.24 -7.93 8.74
C ASP A 166 -17.33 -7.44 10.20
N ILE A 167 -18.35 -6.64 10.47
CA ILE A 167 -18.59 -6.05 11.80
C ILE A 167 -18.85 -7.10 12.90
N ASN A 168 -19.19 -8.33 12.52
CA ASN A 168 -19.47 -9.42 13.45
C ASN A 168 -18.25 -10.33 13.69
N MET A 169 -17.11 -10.02 13.09
CA MET A 169 -15.87 -10.79 13.22
C MET A 169 -14.81 -9.97 13.90
N ASP A 170 -14.28 -10.48 15.01
CA ASP A 170 -13.11 -9.89 15.65
C ASP A 170 -11.88 -10.05 14.74
N ILE A 171 -11.07 -9.01 14.65
CA ILE A 171 -9.85 -9.03 13.87
C ILE A 171 -8.70 -9.58 14.74
N ASP A 172 -8.09 -10.65 14.25
CA ASP A 172 -6.86 -11.20 14.79
C ASP A 172 -5.66 -10.65 14.00
N TYR A 173 -4.76 -9.94 14.67
CA TYR A 173 -3.53 -9.41 14.05
C TYR A 173 -2.34 -10.35 14.19
N GLY A 174 -1.28 -10.07 13.46
CA GLY A 174 -0.04 -10.82 13.49
C GLY A 174 0.10 -11.81 12.33
N ILE A 175 1.20 -12.54 12.31
CA ILE A 175 1.49 -13.55 11.28
C ILE A 175 0.86 -14.90 11.64
N THR A 176 0.49 -15.68 10.62
CA THR A 176 -0.16 -17.01 10.80
C THR A 176 0.75 -18.06 11.39
N ARG A 177 2.08 -17.86 11.33
CA ARG A 177 3.05 -18.79 11.92
C ARG A 177 3.50 -18.29 13.29
N GLN A 178 3.12 -19.00 14.35
CA GLN A 178 3.73 -18.79 15.67
C GLN A 178 5.22 -19.16 15.59
N ILE A 179 6.08 -18.19 15.86
CA ILE A 179 7.50 -18.43 16.12
C ILE A 179 7.56 -18.81 17.59
N ASN A 180 7.54 -20.12 17.87
CA ASN A 180 7.79 -20.60 19.23
C ASN A 180 9.23 -20.19 19.59
N SER A 181 9.36 -19.27 20.52
CA SER A 181 10.60 -18.87 21.17
C SER A 181 11.14 -19.95 22.08
#